data_efb2d55a212c00764dec91b5b8f6adb2
#
_entry.id   efb2d55a212c00764dec91b5b8f6adb2
#
_cell.length_a   1.000
_cell.length_b   1.000
_cell.length_c   1.000
_cell.angle_alpha   90.00
_cell.angle_beta   90.00
_cell.angle_gamma   90.00
#
_symmetry.space_group_name_H-M   'P 1'
#
loop_
_entity.id
_entity.type
_entity.pdbx_description
1 polymer ?
#
loop_
_entity_poly.entity_id
_entity_poly.type
_entity_poly.pdbx_seq_one_letter_code
_entity_poly.pdbx_strand_id
1 'polypeptide(L)'
;MSSRRNFIKKSLILGAGMAVAPGITFGSSNKKSQKLKIGMIGVGLRGSNHLRNLILRNDVEITAICDIDPNRNKLALKALDEAGRKKPKVYSNGEYDYRNLLDRKDVDAVIISTPWLWHTRMTKDAMLAGKYAGVEVSAANTIEECWDLVNTHENTGTHMMILENVNYRRDVLAVLNMVKQNVFGEMTHFRCGYQHDLRFVKLNDGKTAYGKGAEFGAKGISESAWRTNHSLLRNADVYPTHGVGPIAAMIDINRGNRFSSITSHATKAVGLHKYIEKVGGHDHPNAKLKFKQGDVITSTIETTNGETIIVTHDVNSPRPYSLGFRVQGSNGLWEKDGDRIYIEGESKPHQWDESNKWLEKYDHPLWQKYGEMATGAGHGGMDFFVLNAFVESAKQNIAPPMDAYDAAAWSAITPLSELSIENNGEPQDFPDFTRGNWVKRKPYNWIKNDY
;
A
#
# COMPACT_ATOMS: atom_id res chain seq x y z
N MET A 1 -15.66 27.39 -8.70
CA MET A 1 -16.25 26.09 -8.29
C MET A 1 -16.07 25.08 -9.43
N SER A 2 -14.91 24.46 -9.54
CA SER A 2 -14.63 23.40 -10.52
C SER A 2 -14.92 22.06 -9.87
N SER A 3 -15.95 21.42 -10.34
CA SER A 3 -16.67 20.32 -9.71
C SER A 3 -15.85 19.03 -9.61
N ARG A 4 -15.87 18.37 -8.42
CA ARG A 4 -15.44 16.99 -8.16
C ARG A 4 -15.93 15.96 -9.20
N ARG A 5 -17.00 16.26 -9.90
CA ARG A 5 -17.57 15.49 -11.01
C ARG A 5 -16.61 15.39 -12.21
N ASN A 6 -15.74 16.38 -12.41
CA ASN A 6 -14.79 16.39 -13.51
C ASN A 6 -13.52 15.56 -13.22
N PHE A 7 -13.15 15.39 -11.95
CA PHE A 7 -12.03 14.52 -11.57
C PHE A 7 -12.40 13.05 -11.79
N ILE A 8 -13.58 12.63 -11.34
CA ILE A 8 -14.08 11.25 -11.51
C ILE A 8 -14.37 10.95 -12.99
N LYS A 9 -14.91 11.92 -13.75
CA LYS A 9 -15.13 11.75 -15.20
C LYS A 9 -13.82 11.69 -16.00
N LYS A 10 -12.79 12.43 -15.60
CA LYS A 10 -11.47 12.35 -16.27
C LYS A 10 -10.77 11.01 -16.04
N SER A 11 -10.99 10.38 -14.89
CA SER A 11 -10.47 9.02 -14.63
C SER A 11 -11.21 7.93 -15.41
N LEU A 12 -12.41 8.21 -15.91
CA LEU A 12 -13.24 7.26 -16.67
C LEU A 12 -13.20 7.45 -18.19
N ILE A 13 -12.69 8.59 -18.70
CA ILE A 13 -12.75 8.97 -20.11
C ILE A 13 -11.37 8.91 -20.82
N LEU A 14 -10.29 8.57 -20.14
CA LEU A 14 -8.98 8.32 -20.78
C LEU A 14 -8.88 6.91 -21.39
N GLY A 15 -9.93 6.51 -22.08
CA GLY A 15 -10.04 5.27 -22.86
C GLY A 15 -9.97 5.47 -24.38
N ALA A 16 -9.52 6.62 -24.88
CA ALA A 16 -9.36 6.79 -26.32
C ALA A 16 -8.24 7.80 -26.61
N GLY A 17 -7.08 7.27 -26.94
CA GLY A 17 -5.93 8.06 -27.41
C GLY A 17 -4.60 7.42 -26.98
N MET A 18 -4.34 6.17 -27.39
CA MET A 18 -2.98 5.63 -27.33
C MET A 18 -2.15 6.29 -28.42
N ALA A 19 -1.43 7.36 -28.09
CA ALA A 19 -0.21 7.65 -28.79
C ALA A 19 0.78 6.55 -28.44
N VAL A 20 1.25 5.82 -29.44
CA VAL A 20 2.31 4.80 -29.31
C VAL A 20 3.55 5.52 -28.82
N ALA A 21 3.81 5.48 -27.52
CA ALA A 21 5.08 5.93 -26.96
C ALA A 21 6.18 4.97 -27.47
N PRO A 22 7.35 5.48 -27.88
CA PRO A 22 8.45 4.62 -28.31
C PRO A 22 8.85 3.70 -27.15
N GLY A 23 9.05 2.41 -27.45
CA GLY A 23 9.36 1.37 -26.49
C GLY A 23 10.54 1.76 -25.60
N ILE A 24 10.31 1.70 -24.29
CA ILE A 24 11.30 2.03 -23.27
C ILE A 24 12.37 0.95 -23.26
N THR A 25 13.56 1.25 -23.74
CA THR A 25 14.75 0.41 -23.61
C THR A 25 15.45 0.74 -22.31
N PHE A 26 15.34 -0.18 -21.31
CA PHE A 26 16.22 -0.16 -20.15
C PHE A 26 17.62 -0.56 -20.59
N GLY A 27 18.62 0.23 -20.25
CA GLY A 27 20.02 0.03 -20.63
C GLY A 27 20.50 -1.36 -20.23
N SER A 28 20.86 -2.20 -21.19
CA SER A 28 21.27 -3.58 -21.01
C SER A 28 22.78 -3.71 -21.06
N SER A 29 23.34 -4.33 -20.04
CA SER A 29 24.58 -5.11 -20.22
C SER A 29 24.23 -6.35 -21.05
N ASN A 30 25.04 -6.64 -22.05
CA ASN A 30 24.89 -7.66 -23.11
C ASN A 30 24.76 -9.12 -22.58
N LYS A 31 23.63 -9.46 -21.97
CA LYS A 31 23.02 -10.80 -21.99
C LYS A 31 21.59 -10.59 -22.49
N LYS A 32 21.13 -11.36 -23.49
CA LYS A 32 19.68 -11.40 -23.83
C LYS A 32 18.93 -11.64 -22.51
N SER A 33 18.43 -10.58 -21.88
CA SER A 33 17.81 -10.70 -20.57
C SER A 33 16.50 -11.46 -20.76
N GLN A 34 16.42 -12.64 -20.17
CA GLN A 34 15.23 -13.43 -20.11
C GLN A 34 14.15 -12.56 -19.44
N LYS A 35 12.97 -12.45 -20.08
CA LYS A 35 11.85 -11.68 -19.50
C LYS A 35 11.43 -12.31 -18.20
N LEU A 36 11.16 -11.48 -17.19
CA LEU A 36 10.54 -11.94 -15.96
C LEU A 36 9.11 -12.40 -16.24
N LYS A 37 8.79 -13.65 -15.92
CA LYS A 37 7.47 -14.25 -16.14
C LYS A 37 6.63 -14.13 -14.90
N ILE A 38 5.55 -13.35 -14.99
CA ILE A 38 4.71 -13.00 -13.85
C ILE A 38 3.34 -13.66 -13.96
N GLY A 39 2.89 -14.24 -12.84
CA GLY A 39 1.51 -14.63 -12.59
C GLY A 39 0.76 -13.51 -11.83
N MET A 40 -0.45 -13.17 -12.28
CA MET A 40 -1.33 -12.23 -11.58
C MET A 40 -2.39 -12.99 -10.79
N ILE A 41 -2.45 -12.79 -9.47
CA ILE A 41 -3.45 -13.40 -8.60
C ILE A 41 -4.34 -12.28 -8.05
N GLY A 42 -5.58 -12.22 -8.55
CA GLY A 42 -6.46 -11.08 -8.41
C GLY A 42 -6.20 -10.01 -9.47
N VAL A 43 -7.16 -9.83 -10.39
CA VAL A 43 -7.15 -8.77 -11.42
C VAL A 43 -8.37 -7.86 -11.30
N GLY A 44 -8.83 -7.65 -10.05
CA GLY A 44 -9.85 -6.68 -9.68
C GLY A 44 -9.41 -5.24 -9.90
N LEU A 45 -9.88 -4.29 -9.08
CA LEU A 45 -9.53 -2.87 -9.24
C LEU A 45 -8.02 -2.64 -9.16
N ARG A 46 -7.38 -3.10 -8.09
CA ARG A 46 -5.95 -2.88 -7.85
C ARG A 46 -5.07 -3.71 -8.77
N GLY A 47 -5.39 -5.01 -8.93
CA GLY A 47 -4.65 -5.89 -9.84
C GLY A 47 -4.70 -5.45 -11.30
N SER A 48 -5.81 -4.85 -11.75
CA SER A 48 -5.89 -4.24 -13.10
C SER A 48 -4.97 -3.03 -13.24
N ASN A 49 -4.74 -2.24 -12.18
CA ASN A 49 -3.80 -1.13 -12.22
C ASN A 49 -2.36 -1.66 -12.36
N HIS A 50 -2.00 -2.68 -11.60
CA HIS A 50 -0.69 -3.34 -11.74
C HIS A 50 -0.49 -3.94 -13.13
N LEU A 51 -1.49 -4.65 -13.64
CA LEU A 51 -1.44 -5.23 -14.97
C LEU A 51 -1.16 -4.17 -16.06
N ARG A 52 -1.87 -3.02 -16.01
CA ARG A 52 -1.67 -1.94 -16.98
C ARG A 52 -0.24 -1.39 -16.95
N ASN A 53 0.37 -1.24 -15.77
CA ASN A 53 1.76 -0.79 -15.65
C ASN A 53 2.74 -1.86 -16.18
N LEU A 54 2.52 -3.13 -15.85
CA LEU A 54 3.39 -4.22 -16.29
C LEU A 54 3.32 -4.47 -17.81
N ILE A 55 2.16 -4.26 -18.42
CA ILE A 55 1.99 -4.36 -19.88
C ILE A 55 2.92 -3.40 -20.63
N LEU A 56 3.25 -2.24 -20.07
CA LEU A 56 4.14 -1.26 -20.71
C LEU A 56 5.61 -1.69 -20.70
N ARG A 57 5.99 -2.67 -19.89
CA ARG A 57 7.37 -3.15 -19.77
C ARG A 57 7.70 -4.22 -20.81
N ASN A 58 8.82 -4.04 -21.52
CA ASN A 58 9.28 -5.03 -22.52
C ASN A 58 10.04 -6.20 -21.92
N ASP A 59 10.50 -6.08 -20.68
CA ASP A 59 11.25 -7.07 -19.92
C ASP A 59 10.39 -7.94 -18.98
N VAL A 60 9.06 -7.81 -19.10
CA VAL A 60 8.06 -8.61 -18.36
C VAL A 60 7.15 -9.35 -19.34
N GLU A 61 6.76 -10.58 -18.99
CA GLU A 61 5.73 -11.38 -19.66
C GLU A 61 4.71 -11.87 -18.63
N ILE A 62 3.41 -11.57 -18.86
CA ILE A 62 2.33 -12.11 -18.04
C ILE A 62 1.98 -13.50 -18.59
N THR A 63 2.33 -14.56 -17.89
CA THR A 63 2.15 -15.95 -18.35
C THR A 63 0.90 -16.61 -17.78
N ALA A 64 0.38 -16.09 -16.67
CA ALA A 64 -0.81 -16.62 -16.01
C ALA A 64 -1.61 -15.53 -15.30
N ILE A 65 -2.93 -15.71 -15.25
CA ILE A 65 -3.88 -14.86 -14.51
C ILE A 65 -4.80 -15.78 -13.70
N CYS A 66 -5.08 -15.41 -12.45
CA CYS A 66 -6.06 -16.07 -11.61
C CYS A 66 -7.00 -15.04 -10.99
N ASP A 67 -8.29 -15.17 -11.25
CA ASP A 67 -9.35 -14.45 -10.55
C ASP A 67 -10.61 -15.32 -10.53
N ILE A 68 -11.35 -15.30 -9.42
CA ILE A 68 -12.60 -16.05 -9.29
C ILE A 68 -13.75 -15.42 -10.09
N ASP A 69 -13.64 -14.11 -10.42
CA ASP A 69 -14.62 -13.42 -11.26
C ASP A 69 -14.23 -13.54 -12.75
N PRO A 70 -14.98 -14.30 -13.57
CA PRO A 70 -14.68 -14.45 -14.99
C PRO A 70 -14.74 -13.12 -15.76
N ASN A 71 -15.50 -12.13 -15.30
CA ASN A 71 -15.54 -10.82 -15.93
C ASN A 71 -14.22 -10.07 -15.73
N ARG A 72 -13.58 -10.19 -14.55
CA ARG A 72 -12.27 -9.62 -14.29
C ARG A 72 -11.20 -10.24 -15.18
N ASN A 73 -11.20 -11.55 -15.30
CA ASN A 73 -10.33 -12.26 -16.24
C ASN A 73 -10.52 -11.79 -17.68
N LYS A 74 -11.77 -11.63 -18.13
CA LYS A 74 -12.09 -11.14 -19.48
C LYS A 74 -11.55 -9.73 -19.73
N LEU A 75 -11.70 -8.82 -18.76
CA LEU A 75 -11.16 -7.45 -18.86
C LEU A 75 -9.63 -7.44 -18.89
N ALA A 76 -8.98 -8.28 -18.10
CA ALA A 76 -7.52 -8.41 -18.10
C ALA A 76 -6.99 -8.95 -19.44
N LEU A 77 -7.65 -9.98 -20.00
CA LEU A 77 -7.31 -10.52 -21.32
C LEU A 77 -7.48 -9.48 -22.42
N LYS A 78 -8.55 -8.69 -22.37
CA LYS A 78 -8.78 -7.60 -23.32
C LYS A 78 -7.66 -6.57 -23.27
N ALA A 79 -7.24 -6.14 -22.07
CA ALA A 79 -6.15 -5.18 -21.92
C ALA A 79 -4.81 -5.70 -22.46
N LEU A 80 -4.52 -6.99 -22.29
CA LEU A 80 -3.33 -7.63 -22.86
C LEU A 80 -3.38 -7.71 -24.39
N ASP A 81 -4.53 -8.06 -24.95
CA ASP A 81 -4.75 -8.16 -26.40
C ASP A 81 -4.61 -6.78 -27.06
N GLU A 82 -5.24 -5.74 -26.52
CA GLU A 82 -5.12 -4.36 -26.97
C GLU A 82 -3.67 -3.84 -26.95
N ALA A 83 -2.85 -4.35 -26.05
CA ALA A 83 -1.42 -4.04 -25.95
C ALA A 83 -0.52 -4.99 -26.79
N GLY A 84 -1.10 -5.86 -27.60
CA GLY A 84 -0.35 -6.81 -28.44
C GLY A 84 0.47 -7.83 -27.62
N ARG A 85 0.05 -8.15 -26.38
CA ARG A 85 0.75 -9.10 -25.51
C ARG A 85 0.21 -10.51 -25.72
N LYS A 86 1.07 -11.51 -25.45
CA LYS A 86 0.64 -12.91 -25.50
C LYS A 86 -0.49 -13.17 -24.51
N LYS A 87 -1.45 -14.00 -24.93
CA LYS A 87 -2.56 -14.44 -24.09
C LYS A 87 -2.05 -15.38 -22.98
N PRO A 88 -2.22 -15.02 -21.68
CA PRO A 88 -1.82 -15.88 -20.57
C PRO A 88 -2.78 -17.06 -20.38
N LYS A 89 -2.36 -18.06 -19.62
CA LYS A 89 -3.26 -19.08 -19.09
C LYS A 89 -4.13 -18.47 -18.00
N VAL A 90 -5.44 -18.75 -18.05
CA VAL A 90 -6.40 -18.28 -17.03
C VAL A 90 -6.77 -19.42 -16.08
N TYR A 91 -6.86 -19.09 -14.80
CA TYR A 91 -7.29 -19.94 -13.69
C TYR A 91 -8.50 -19.30 -13.03
N SER A 92 -9.61 -20.00 -12.90
CA SER A 92 -10.86 -19.45 -12.36
C SER A 92 -11.80 -20.51 -11.76
N ASN A 93 -11.27 -21.71 -11.43
CA ASN A 93 -12.05 -22.84 -10.93
C ASN A 93 -12.19 -22.82 -9.39
N GLY A 94 -12.44 -21.64 -8.81
CA GLY A 94 -12.65 -21.45 -7.39
C GLY A 94 -11.48 -20.77 -6.67
N GLU A 95 -11.64 -20.61 -5.37
CA GLU A 95 -10.76 -19.80 -4.52
C GLU A 95 -9.31 -20.30 -4.45
N TYR A 96 -9.10 -21.61 -4.68
CA TYR A 96 -7.78 -22.26 -4.58
C TYR A 96 -7.13 -22.51 -5.94
N ASP A 97 -7.73 -22.11 -7.05
CA ASP A 97 -7.17 -22.35 -8.39
C ASP A 97 -5.85 -21.60 -8.63
N TYR A 98 -5.54 -20.59 -7.81
CA TYR A 98 -4.24 -19.92 -7.81
C TYR A 98 -3.07 -20.89 -7.53
N ARG A 99 -3.30 -22.01 -6.82
CA ARG A 99 -2.28 -23.04 -6.57
C ARG A 99 -1.84 -23.71 -7.88
N ASN A 100 -2.77 -23.99 -8.79
CA ASN A 100 -2.45 -24.49 -10.13
C ASN A 100 -1.63 -23.46 -10.94
N LEU A 101 -1.78 -22.16 -10.68
CA LEU A 101 -0.91 -21.14 -11.24
C LEU A 101 0.49 -21.21 -10.61
N LEU A 102 0.60 -21.41 -9.30
CA LEU A 102 1.87 -21.51 -8.59
C LEU A 102 2.68 -22.75 -9.00
N ASP A 103 2.05 -23.85 -9.36
CA ASP A 103 2.69 -25.10 -9.81
C ASP A 103 3.39 -24.96 -11.18
N ARG A 104 3.17 -23.85 -11.90
CA ARG A 104 3.77 -23.63 -13.22
C ARG A 104 5.28 -23.37 -13.12
N LYS A 105 6.04 -24.05 -13.98
CA LYS A 105 7.50 -23.84 -14.12
C LYS A 105 7.85 -22.55 -14.89
N ASP A 106 6.90 -22.02 -15.66
CA ASP A 106 7.05 -20.79 -16.44
C ASP A 106 6.41 -19.57 -15.76
N VAL A 107 6.37 -19.55 -14.43
CA VAL A 107 6.07 -18.41 -13.58
C VAL A 107 7.25 -18.24 -12.64
N ASP A 108 7.93 -17.10 -12.72
CA ASP A 108 9.08 -16.76 -11.86
C ASP A 108 8.61 -16.00 -10.60
N ALA A 109 7.65 -15.09 -10.78
CA ALA A 109 7.13 -14.23 -9.74
C ALA A 109 5.61 -14.10 -9.81
N VAL A 110 4.98 -13.70 -8.71
CA VAL A 110 3.53 -13.43 -8.67
C VAL A 110 3.23 -12.08 -8.03
N ILE A 111 2.15 -11.43 -8.49
CA ILE A 111 1.57 -10.26 -7.84
C ILE A 111 0.19 -10.64 -7.32
N ILE A 112 -0.03 -10.44 -6.02
CA ILE A 112 -1.21 -10.81 -5.27
C ILE A 112 -1.97 -9.53 -4.92
N SER A 113 -3.20 -9.39 -5.46
CA SER A 113 -4.07 -8.22 -5.30
C SER A 113 -5.52 -8.64 -5.03
N THR A 114 -5.68 -9.61 -4.16
CA THR A 114 -6.94 -10.21 -3.72
C THR A 114 -7.51 -9.47 -2.50
N PRO A 115 -8.68 -9.83 -1.95
CA PRO A 115 -9.11 -9.35 -0.64
C PRO A 115 -8.12 -9.70 0.49
N TRP A 116 -8.02 -8.84 1.50
CA TRP A 116 -7.01 -8.91 2.58
C TRP A 116 -6.87 -10.27 3.26
N LEU A 117 -7.97 -11.00 3.49
CA LEU A 117 -7.96 -12.31 4.13
C LEU A 117 -7.20 -13.40 3.32
N TRP A 118 -6.89 -13.12 2.07
CA TRP A 118 -6.15 -14.03 1.20
C TRP A 118 -4.66 -13.69 1.06
N HIS A 119 -4.26 -12.49 1.43
CA HIS A 119 -2.90 -11.98 1.19
C HIS A 119 -1.83 -12.88 1.80
N THR A 120 -1.89 -13.13 3.12
CA THR A 120 -0.89 -13.96 3.82
C THR A 120 -0.86 -15.37 3.25
N ARG A 121 -2.01 -16.03 3.12
CA ARG A 121 -2.10 -17.40 2.61
C ARG A 121 -1.49 -17.53 1.22
N MET A 122 -1.90 -16.67 0.28
CA MET A 122 -1.41 -16.72 -1.10
C MET A 122 0.08 -16.37 -1.19
N THR A 123 0.56 -15.43 -0.39
CA THR A 123 1.98 -15.07 -0.32
C THR A 123 2.82 -16.22 0.23
N LYS A 124 2.36 -16.86 1.28
CA LYS A 124 2.98 -18.06 1.87
C LYS A 124 3.05 -19.20 0.85
N ASP A 125 1.91 -19.54 0.22
CA ASP A 125 1.86 -20.59 -0.80
C ASP A 125 2.79 -20.27 -1.99
N ALA A 126 2.89 -19.00 -2.40
CA ALA A 126 3.81 -18.56 -3.45
C ALA A 126 5.27 -18.76 -3.07
N MET A 127 5.67 -18.34 -1.85
CA MET A 127 7.04 -18.54 -1.37
C MET A 127 7.40 -20.03 -1.23
N LEU A 128 6.48 -20.87 -0.74
CA LEU A 128 6.65 -22.32 -0.67
C LEU A 128 6.81 -22.96 -2.05
N ALA A 129 6.16 -22.41 -3.08
CA ALA A 129 6.32 -22.82 -4.48
C ALA A 129 7.57 -22.23 -5.15
N GLY A 130 8.44 -21.53 -4.40
CA GLY A 130 9.66 -20.90 -4.89
C GLY A 130 9.42 -19.70 -5.81
N LYS A 131 8.23 -19.02 -5.71
CA LYS A 131 7.90 -17.86 -6.53
C LYS A 131 8.16 -16.58 -5.76
N TYR A 132 8.88 -15.64 -6.38
CA TYR A 132 9.04 -14.29 -5.82
C TYR A 132 7.67 -13.63 -5.69
N ALA A 133 7.26 -13.24 -4.47
CA ALA A 133 5.89 -12.77 -4.23
C ALA A 133 5.83 -11.25 -4.02
N GLY A 134 5.00 -10.56 -4.79
CA GLY A 134 4.54 -9.20 -4.51
C GLY A 134 3.13 -9.26 -3.94
N VAL A 135 2.87 -8.64 -2.79
CA VAL A 135 1.55 -8.64 -2.17
C VAL A 135 1.08 -7.21 -1.87
N GLU A 136 -0.18 -6.94 -2.17
CA GLU A 136 -0.83 -5.68 -1.82
C GLU A 136 -1.02 -5.52 -0.31
N VAL A 137 -1.27 -4.31 0.11
CA VAL A 137 -1.44 -3.88 1.50
C VAL A 137 -2.87 -4.10 2.01
N SER A 138 -3.07 -4.51 3.26
CA SER A 138 -2.09 -4.98 4.23
C SER A 138 -1.70 -6.43 3.93
N ALA A 139 -0.45 -6.81 4.23
CA ALA A 139 0.02 -8.15 3.91
C ALA A 139 -0.52 -9.23 4.88
N ALA A 140 -0.84 -8.85 6.11
CA ALA A 140 -1.35 -9.73 7.17
C ALA A 140 -2.41 -9.01 8.01
N ASN A 141 -3.25 -9.79 8.73
CA ASN A 141 -4.36 -9.30 9.56
C ASN A 141 -4.26 -9.75 11.03
N THR A 142 -3.39 -10.71 11.35
CA THR A 142 -3.13 -11.20 12.69
C THR A 142 -1.62 -11.29 12.96
N ILE A 143 -1.23 -11.42 14.22
CA ILE A 143 0.20 -11.60 14.59
C ILE A 143 0.73 -12.93 14.05
N GLU A 144 -0.08 -13.98 14.09
CA GLU A 144 0.27 -15.29 13.55
C GLU A 144 0.55 -15.21 12.05
N GLU A 145 -0.28 -14.49 11.30
CA GLU A 145 -0.08 -14.24 9.88
C GLU A 145 1.22 -13.45 9.60
N CYS A 146 1.55 -12.47 10.45
CA CYS A 146 2.82 -11.75 10.36
C CYS A 146 4.01 -12.72 10.52
N TRP A 147 3.97 -13.59 11.53
CA TRP A 147 4.99 -14.63 11.73
C TRP A 147 5.01 -15.67 10.60
N ASP A 148 3.87 -16.02 10.04
CA ASP A 148 3.78 -16.93 8.89
C ASP A 148 4.57 -16.39 7.68
N LEU A 149 4.47 -15.09 7.37
CA LEU A 149 5.24 -14.46 6.29
C LEU A 149 6.74 -14.53 6.56
N VAL A 150 7.17 -14.14 7.75
CA VAL A 150 8.59 -14.13 8.14
C VAL A 150 9.17 -15.55 8.18
N ASN A 151 8.48 -16.49 8.87
CA ASN A 151 8.93 -17.87 8.98
C ASN A 151 9.04 -18.54 7.61
N THR A 152 8.07 -18.29 6.71
CA THR A 152 8.10 -18.87 5.37
C THR A 152 9.25 -18.30 4.55
N HIS A 153 9.50 -16.98 4.62
CA HIS A 153 10.66 -16.36 4.00
C HIS A 153 11.97 -16.96 4.50
N GLU A 154 12.16 -17.05 5.81
CA GLU A 154 13.38 -17.58 6.43
C GLU A 154 13.60 -19.07 6.11
N ASN A 155 12.53 -19.88 6.14
CA ASN A 155 12.63 -21.32 5.91
C ASN A 155 12.87 -21.68 4.44
N THR A 156 12.35 -20.88 3.50
CA THR A 156 12.47 -21.18 2.06
C THR A 156 13.59 -20.40 1.37
N GLY A 157 14.05 -19.30 1.97
CA GLY A 157 14.93 -18.33 1.30
C GLY A 157 14.24 -17.56 0.16
N THR A 158 12.95 -17.80 -0.09
CA THR A 158 12.21 -17.12 -1.15
C THR A 158 11.78 -15.73 -0.68
N HIS A 159 11.99 -14.72 -1.52
CA HIS A 159 11.66 -13.34 -1.18
C HIS A 159 10.20 -13.01 -1.41
N MET A 160 9.68 -12.10 -0.59
CA MET A 160 8.43 -11.39 -0.82
C MET A 160 8.63 -9.87 -0.67
N MET A 161 7.81 -9.08 -1.34
CA MET A 161 7.74 -7.63 -1.23
C MET A 161 6.30 -7.20 -0.94
N ILE A 162 6.12 -6.38 0.10
CA ILE A 162 4.86 -5.64 0.26
C ILE A 162 4.84 -4.46 -0.71
N LEU A 163 3.74 -4.32 -1.48
CA LEU A 163 3.64 -3.33 -2.55
C LEU A 163 3.12 -1.98 -2.04
N GLU A 164 3.76 -1.44 -0.98
CA GLU A 164 3.41 -0.15 -0.40
C GLU A 164 3.88 1.00 -1.30
N ASN A 165 2.97 1.54 -2.09
CA ASN A 165 3.27 2.54 -3.11
C ASN A 165 3.51 3.95 -2.55
N VAL A 166 2.96 4.29 -1.37
CA VAL A 166 3.12 5.64 -0.78
C VAL A 166 4.55 5.94 -0.41
N ASN A 167 5.36 4.91 -0.15
CA ASN A 167 6.80 5.07 0.03
C ASN A 167 7.50 5.74 -1.16
N TYR A 168 6.91 5.67 -2.35
CA TYR A 168 7.42 6.27 -3.59
C TYR A 168 6.75 7.58 -3.98
N ARG A 169 5.90 8.14 -3.12
CA ARG A 169 5.29 9.43 -3.36
C ARG A 169 6.38 10.52 -3.41
N ARG A 170 6.32 11.44 -4.38
CA ARG A 170 7.41 12.39 -4.66
C ARG A 170 7.78 13.24 -3.45
N ASP A 171 6.78 13.83 -2.79
CA ASP A 171 6.99 14.63 -1.59
C ASP A 171 7.53 13.79 -0.41
N VAL A 172 7.05 12.57 -0.24
CA VAL A 172 7.54 11.63 0.78
C VAL A 172 9.00 11.25 0.55
N LEU A 173 9.38 10.94 -0.69
CA LEU A 173 10.78 10.64 -1.03
C LEU A 173 11.68 11.87 -0.90
N ALA A 174 11.20 13.08 -1.23
CA ALA A 174 11.95 14.30 -0.98
C ALA A 174 12.19 14.51 0.52
N VAL A 175 11.17 14.31 1.36
CA VAL A 175 11.32 14.39 2.83
C VAL A 175 12.22 13.30 3.36
N LEU A 176 12.12 12.05 2.88
CA LEU A 176 13.08 10.99 3.21
C LEU A 176 14.52 11.42 2.88
N ASN A 177 14.74 12.01 1.71
CA ASN A 177 16.05 12.55 1.32
C ASN A 177 16.52 13.65 2.26
N MET A 178 15.63 14.54 2.72
CA MET A 178 15.95 15.56 3.74
C MET A 178 16.33 14.92 5.08
N VAL A 179 15.59 13.90 5.55
CA VAL A 179 15.92 13.17 6.79
C VAL A 179 17.30 12.53 6.68
N LYS A 180 17.59 11.83 5.58
CA LYS A 180 18.89 11.18 5.37
C LYS A 180 20.05 12.15 5.18
N GLN A 181 19.79 13.40 4.80
CA GLN A 181 20.77 14.49 4.75
C GLN A 181 20.81 15.31 6.05
N ASN A 182 20.16 14.84 7.11
CA ASN A 182 20.15 15.47 8.43
C ASN A 182 19.59 16.91 8.46
N VAL A 183 18.70 17.27 7.53
CA VAL A 183 18.10 18.62 7.46
C VAL A 183 17.26 18.94 8.69
N PHE A 184 16.53 17.95 9.20
CA PHE A 184 15.70 18.07 10.40
C PHE A 184 16.47 17.82 11.71
N GLY A 185 17.76 17.47 11.66
CA GLY A 185 18.53 17.05 12.81
C GLY A 185 18.12 15.66 13.31
N GLU A 186 18.26 15.44 14.63
CA GLU A 186 17.85 14.18 15.26
C GLU A 186 16.32 14.06 15.27
N MET A 187 15.82 12.95 14.73
CA MET A 187 14.38 12.73 14.58
C MET A 187 13.74 12.40 15.94
N THR A 188 12.57 12.99 16.21
CA THR A 188 11.91 12.86 17.52
C THR A 188 10.44 12.46 17.43
N HIS A 189 9.69 12.99 16.46
CA HIS A 189 8.26 12.81 16.41
C HIS A 189 7.70 12.76 14.99
N PHE A 190 6.69 11.89 14.78
CA PHE A 190 6.00 11.75 13.51
C PHE A 190 4.49 11.70 13.69
N ARG A 191 3.79 12.15 12.65
CA ARG A 191 2.36 11.84 12.47
C ARG A 191 2.15 11.26 11.08
N CYS A 192 1.24 10.33 10.98
CA CYS A 192 0.83 9.73 9.71
C CYS A 192 -0.54 9.06 9.86
N GLY A 193 -1.03 8.46 8.79
CA GLY A 193 -2.26 7.68 8.86
C GLY A 193 -2.89 7.44 7.50
N TYR A 194 -4.11 6.92 7.52
CA TYR A 194 -4.95 6.80 6.34
C TYR A 194 -6.30 7.45 6.61
N GLN A 195 -6.45 8.65 6.10
CA GLN A 195 -7.58 9.54 6.37
C GLN A 195 -8.27 9.84 5.04
N HIS A 196 -9.35 9.11 4.74
CA HIS A 196 -10.00 9.10 3.44
C HIS A 196 -11.49 8.78 3.57
N ASP A 197 -12.36 9.60 3.06
CA ASP A 197 -13.78 9.25 3.00
C ASP A 197 -13.99 8.03 2.10
N LEU A 198 -14.08 6.84 2.68
CA LEU A 198 -14.31 5.58 1.97
C LEU A 198 -15.75 5.06 2.08
N ARG A 199 -16.70 5.85 2.57
CA ARG A 199 -18.07 5.39 2.74
C ARG A 199 -18.70 4.93 1.42
N PHE A 200 -18.39 5.61 0.30
CA PHE A 200 -18.85 5.24 -1.05
C PHE A 200 -18.07 4.06 -1.69
N VAL A 201 -16.95 3.65 -1.09
CA VAL A 201 -16.19 2.44 -1.46
C VAL A 201 -16.70 1.26 -0.67
N LYS A 202 -16.95 1.46 0.63
CA LYS A 202 -17.45 0.44 1.56
C LYS A 202 -18.91 0.08 1.33
N LEU A 203 -19.69 1.00 0.77
CA LEU A 203 -21.14 0.87 0.58
C LEU A 203 -21.50 1.31 -0.85
N ASN A 204 -22.18 0.46 -1.60
CA ASN A 204 -22.59 0.78 -2.97
C ASN A 204 -24.01 0.30 -3.31
N ASP A 205 -24.40 0.41 -4.57
CA ASP A 205 -25.75 0.06 -5.05
C ASP A 205 -25.91 -1.44 -5.39
N GLY A 206 -24.88 -2.26 -5.14
CA GLY A 206 -24.86 -3.67 -5.51
C GLY A 206 -24.74 -3.93 -7.02
N LYS A 207 -24.52 -2.87 -7.83
CA LYS A 207 -24.42 -2.96 -9.30
C LYS A 207 -23.14 -2.38 -9.85
N THR A 208 -22.65 -1.30 -9.26
CA THR A 208 -21.41 -0.62 -9.67
C THR A 208 -20.50 -0.37 -8.48
N ALA A 209 -19.18 -0.48 -8.69
CA ALA A 209 -18.18 -0.38 -7.61
C ALA A 209 -18.26 0.92 -6.78
N TYR A 210 -18.73 2.01 -7.41
CA TYR A 210 -18.86 3.33 -6.79
C TYR A 210 -20.29 3.89 -6.91
N GLY A 211 -21.26 3.03 -7.18
CA GLY A 211 -22.70 3.39 -7.22
C GLY A 211 -23.18 3.81 -5.84
N LYS A 212 -23.96 4.88 -5.80
CA LYS A 212 -24.52 5.39 -4.54
C LYS A 212 -25.55 4.42 -3.97
N GLY A 213 -25.27 3.81 -2.82
CA GLY A 213 -26.16 2.86 -2.16
C GLY A 213 -25.65 2.46 -0.79
N ALA A 214 -26.33 1.51 -0.17
CA ALA A 214 -26.10 1.06 1.19
C ALA A 214 -25.79 -0.45 1.26
N GLU A 215 -25.51 -1.10 0.12
CA GLU A 215 -25.24 -2.53 0.08
C GLU A 215 -23.76 -2.83 0.30
N PHE A 216 -23.48 -3.97 0.98
CA PHE A 216 -22.17 -4.54 1.19
C PHE A 216 -22.25 -6.05 1.44
N GLY A 217 -21.10 -6.71 1.61
CA GLY A 217 -21.05 -8.17 1.75
C GLY A 217 -21.56 -8.87 0.50
N ALA A 218 -22.37 -9.91 0.64
CA ALA A 218 -22.90 -10.70 -0.50
C ALA A 218 -23.74 -9.87 -1.50
N LYS A 219 -24.28 -8.72 -1.08
CA LYS A 219 -25.05 -7.80 -1.95
C LYS A 219 -24.21 -6.65 -2.51
N GLY A 220 -23.02 -6.42 -1.97
CA GLY A 220 -22.07 -5.44 -2.49
C GLY A 220 -21.27 -5.99 -3.65
N ILE A 221 -20.63 -5.11 -4.40
CA ILE A 221 -19.68 -5.50 -5.43
C ILE A 221 -18.32 -4.81 -5.23
N SER A 222 -17.27 -5.40 -5.81
CA SER A 222 -15.91 -4.90 -5.65
C SER A 222 -15.49 -4.83 -4.18
N GLU A 223 -14.91 -3.73 -3.71
CA GLU A 223 -14.42 -3.61 -2.34
C GLU A 223 -15.53 -3.70 -1.27
N SER A 224 -16.73 -3.23 -1.55
CA SER A 224 -17.84 -3.34 -0.60
C SER A 224 -18.24 -4.79 -0.31
N ALA A 225 -17.94 -5.71 -1.22
CA ALA A 225 -18.23 -7.13 -1.02
C ALA A 225 -17.46 -7.76 0.15
N TRP A 226 -16.29 -7.22 0.49
CA TRP A 226 -15.42 -7.80 1.53
C TRP A 226 -14.90 -6.78 2.55
N ARG A 227 -14.56 -5.56 2.13
CA ARG A 227 -13.88 -4.55 2.96
C ARG A 227 -14.71 -4.09 4.14
N THR A 228 -16.00 -3.91 3.95
CA THR A 228 -16.93 -3.40 4.98
C THR A 228 -17.11 -4.37 6.14
N ASN A 229 -16.95 -5.68 5.90
CA ASN A 229 -16.98 -6.69 6.95
C ASN A 229 -15.90 -6.46 8.00
N HIS A 230 -14.73 -5.93 7.63
CA HIS A 230 -13.70 -5.56 8.61
C HIS A 230 -14.19 -4.45 9.54
N SER A 231 -14.89 -3.44 9.01
CA SER A 231 -15.48 -2.37 9.84
C SER A 231 -16.64 -2.84 10.71
N LEU A 232 -17.39 -3.85 10.25
CA LEU A 232 -18.49 -4.44 11.02
C LEU A 232 -17.97 -5.28 12.19
N LEU A 233 -16.88 -6.03 12.01
CA LEU A 233 -16.43 -7.09 12.92
C LEU A 233 -15.23 -6.69 13.77
N ARG A 234 -14.44 -5.68 13.40
CA ARG A 234 -13.20 -5.29 14.06
C ARG A 234 -13.23 -3.83 14.49
N ASN A 235 -12.53 -3.53 15.59
CA ASN A 235 -12.28 -2.16 16.06
C ASN A 235 -10.76 -1.90 16.04
N ALA A 236 -10.21 -1.66 14.86
CA ALA A 236 -8.78 -1.62 14.60
C ALA A 236 -8.43 -0.60 13.53
N ASP A 237 -7.18 -0.13 13.50
CA ASP A 237 -6.59 0.45 12.29
C ASP A 237 -6.33 -0.67 11.27
N VAL A 238 -7.25 -0.84 10.33
CA VAL A 238 -7.19 -1.93 9.34
C VAL A 238 -6.37 -1.57 8.10
N TYR A 239 -5.75 -0.38 8.05
CA TYR A 239 -5.00 0.06 6.88
C TYR A 239 -3.83 1.00 7.23
N PRO A 240 -2.91 0.61 8.12
CA PRO A 240 -1.87 1.48 8.65
C PRO A 240 -0.71 1.77 7.68
N THR A 241 -0.49 0.89 6.69
CA THR A 241 0.77 0.81 5.94
C THR A 241 1.07 2.07 5.12
N HIS A 242 0.05 2.72 4.53
CA HIS A 242 0.21 3.95 3.77
C HIS A 242 0.78 5.13 4.59
N GLY A 243 0.47 5.16 5.89
CA GLY A 243 1.06 6.14 6.81
C GLY A 243 2.42 5.69 7.32
N VAL A 244 2.47 4.48 7.86
CA VAL A 244 3.62 3.97 8.62
C VAL A 244 4.79 3.56 7.73
N GLY A 245 4.56 3.01 6.54
CA GLY A 245 5.65 2.59 5.65
C GLY A 245 6.66 3.69 5.35
N PRO A 246 6.22 4.89 4.93
CA PRO A 246 7.12 6.03 4.74
C PRO A 246 7.91 6.41 6.00
N ILE A 247 7.25 6.48 7.15
CA ILE A 247 7.92 6.83 8.41
C ILE A 247 8.94 5.75 8.80
N ALA A 248 8.58 4.47 8.66
CA ALA A 248 9.47 3.35 8.91
C ALA A 248 10.76 3.42 8.08
N ALA A 249 10.65 3.86 6.82
CA ALA A 249 11.81 4.07 5.95
C ALA A 249 12.67 5.27 6.39
N MET A 250 12.05 6.35 6.90
CA MET A 250 12.76 7.54 7.37
C MET A 250 13.65 7.25 8.59
N ILE A 251 13.20 6.39 9.51
CA ILE A 251 13.89 6.06 10.76
C ILE A 251 14.42 4.63 10.82
N ASP A 252 14.59 4.00 9.66
CA ASP A 252 15.23 2.69 9.49
C ASP A 252 14.62 1.58 10.38
N ILE A 253 13.28 1.49 10.49
CA ILE A 253 12.61 0.41 11.21
C ILE A 253 13.03 -0.96 10.63
N ASN A 254 13.31 -1.92 11.51
CA ASN A 254 13.93 -3.21 11.22
C ASN A 254 15.39 -3.13 10.73
N ARG A 255 16.05 -1.94 10.75
CA ARG A 255 17.41 -1.69 10.21
C ARG A 255 18.16 -0.67 11.05
N GLY A 256 18.33 -0.93 12.33
CA GLY A 256 18.93 -0.03 13.32
C GLY A 256 17.91 0.55 14.31
N ASN A 257 16.62 0.36 14.05
CA ASN A 257 15.50 0.76 14.89
C ASN A 257 14.37 -0.28 14.79
N ARG A 258 13.40 -0.26 15.70
CA ARG A 258 12.17 -1.07 15.63
C ARG A 258 11.03 -0.41 16.38
N PHE A 259 9.80 -0.76 16.06
CA PHE A 259 8.66 -0.44 16.91
C PHE A 259 8.77 -1.23 18.23
N SER A 260 8.55 -0.57 19.35
CA SER A 260 8.60 -1.17 20.69
C SER A 260 7.22 -1.44 21.24
N SER A 261 6.35 -0.44 21.27
CA SER A 261 4.99 -0.55 21.83
C SER A 261 3.98 0.29 21.03
N ILE A 262 2.70 -0.04 21.18
CA ILE A 262 1.56 0.72 20.63
C ILE A 262 0.46 0.86 21.66
N THR A 263 -0.09 2.06 21.77
CA THR A 263 -1.31 2.36 22.53
C THR A 263 -2.36 2.92 21.56
N SER A 264 -3.60 2.43 21.63
CA SER A 264 -4.64 2.81 20.66
C SER A 264 -5.98 3.10 21.33
N HIS A 265 -6.67 4.10 20.78
CA HIS A 265 -8.03 4.48 21.19
C HIS A 265 -8.92 4.65 19.96
N ALA A 266 -10.18 4.30 20.11
CA ALA A 266 -11.20 4.44 19.08
C ALA A 266 -12.32 5.37 19.53
N THR A 267 -12.84 6.18 18.61
CA THR A 267 -14.08 6.92 18.82
C THR A 267 -15.30 6.00 18.72
N LYS A 268 -16.48 6.52 19.02
CA LYS A 268 -17.74 5.85 18.68
C LYS A 268 -17.87 5.61 17.18
N ALA A 269 -18.60 4.58 16.76
CA ALA A 269 -18.90 4.22 15.38
C ALA A 269 -20.26 4.81 14.96
N VAL A 270 -20.27 5.88 14.18
CA VAL A 270 -21.49 6.56 13.70
C VAL A 270 -21.51 6.82 12.20
N GLY A 271 -20.33 7.01 11.58
CA GLY A 271 -20.21 7.53 10.21
C GLY A 271 -20.84 6.63 9.16
N LEU A 272 -20.56 5.31 9.20
CA LEU A 272 -21.16 4.34 8.29
C LEU A 272 -22.68 4.22 8.51
N HIS A 273 -23.12 4.15 9.76
CA HIS A 273 -24.55 4.09 10.09
C HIS A 273 -25.31 5.30 9.53
N LYS A 274 -24.83 6.50 9.80
CA LYS A 274 -25.43 7.74 9.27
C LYS A 274 -25.39 7.84 7.75
N TYR A 275 -24.37 7.29 7.12
CA TYR A 275 -24.32 7.23 5.67
C TYR A 275 -25.36 6.26 5.11
N ILE A 276 -25.55 5.09 5.72
CA ILE A 276 -26.57 4.11 5.33
C ILE A 276 -27.97 4.73 5.45
N GLU A 277 -28.31 5.37 6.60
CA GLU A 277 -29.57 6.07 6.78
C GLU A 277 -29.82 7.14 5.68
N LYS A 278 -28.76 7.89 5.34
CA LYS A 278 -28.84 8.96 4.32
C LYS A 278 -29.10 8.45 2.91
N VAL A 279 -28.53 7.31 2.52
CA VAL A 279 -28.59 6.82 1.14
C VAL A 279 -29.58 5.68 0.94
N GLY A 280 -29.86 4.88 1.97
CA GLY A 280 -30.76 3.73 1.95
C GLY A 280 -32.07 3.95 2.71
N GLY A 281 -32.13 4.96 3.60
CA GLY A 281 -33.26 5.21 4.50
C GLY A 281 -33.12 4.47 5.83
N HIS A 282 -33.90 4.91 6.83
CA HIS A 282 -33.90 4.33 8.18
C HIS A 282 -34.38 2.87 8.23
N ASP A 283 -35.22 2.48 7.28
CA ASP A 283 -35.78 1.11 7.19
C ASP A 283 -34.84 0.13 6.46
N HIS A 284 -33.74 0.60 5.91
CA HIS A 284 -32.78 -0.26 5.22
C HIS A 284 -32.22 -1.31 6.19
N PRO A 285 -32.16 -2.61 5.82
CA PRO A 285 -31.67 -3.66 6.70
C PRO A 285 -30.30 -3.35 7.33
N ASN A 286 -29.38 -2.78 6.55
CA ASN A 286 -28.04 -2.45 7.01
C ASN A 286 -28.02 -1.25 7.99
N ALA A 287 -29.07 -0.43 8.08
CA ALA A 287 -29.22 0.62 9.08
C ALA A 287 -29.43 0.08 10.50
N LYS A 288 -29.79 -1.21 10.63
CA LYS A 288 -29.95 -1.89 11.93
C LYS A 288 -28.67 -2.49 12.46
N LEU A 289 -27.60 -2.53 11.65
CA LEU A 289 -26.33 -3.14 12.02
C LEU A 289 -25.51 -2.20 12.92
N LYS A 290 -24.78 -2.80 13.88
CA LYS A 290 -23.85 -2.09 14.75
C LYS A 290 -22.43 -2.37 14.27
N PHE A 291 -21.78 -1.35 13.70
CA PHE A 291 -20.38 -1.42 13.32
C PHE A 291 -19.50 -1.35 14.56
N LYS A 292 -18.49 -2.23 14.65
CA LYS A 292 -17.50 -2.21 15.73
C LYS A 292 -16.45 -1.11 15.55
N GLN A 293 -15.99 -0.89 14.31
CA GLN A 293 -14.91 0.05 14.04
C GLN A 293 -15.32 1.48 14.37
N GLY A 294 -14.63 2.10 15.31
CA GLY A 294 -14.76 3.53 15.57
C GLY A 294 -14.48 4.36 14.31
N ASP A 295 -15.09 5.53 14.21
CA ASP A 295 -14.94 6.39 13.02
C ASP A 295 -13.49 6.87 12.87
N VAL A 296 -12.84 7.18 14.01
CA VAL A 296 -11.43 7.53 14.06
C VAL A 296 -10.72 6.65 15.08
N ILE A 297 -9.63 6.04 14.68
CA ILE A 297 -8.72 5.31 15.56
C ILE A 297 -7.39 6.07 15.58
N THR A 298 -6.91 6.37 16.78
CA THR A 298 -5.62 7.02 17.00
C THR A 298 -4.73 6.09 17.77
N SER A 299 -3.55 5.83 17.24
CA SER A 299 -2.52 5.02 17.87
C SER A 299 -1.27 5.84 18.09
N THR A 300 -0.60 5.64 19.23
CA THR A 300 0.75 6.14 19.49
C THR A 300 1.69 4.94 19.50
N ILE A 301 2.70 4.97 18.63
CA ILE A 301 3.76 3.96 18.55
C ILE A 301 5.04 4.57 19.10
N GLU A 302 5.72 3.84 19.96
CA GLU A 302 7.07 4.13 20.42
C GLU A 302 8.09 3.30 19.67
N THR A 303 9.30 3.81 19.50
CA THR A 303 10.40 3.09 18.88
C THR A 303 11.53 2.83 19.87
N THR A 304 12.43 1.91 19.54
CA THR A 304 13.57 1.58 20.41
C THR A 304 14.56 2.74 20.53
N ASN A 305 14.65 3.61 19.52
CA ASN A 305 15.54 4.78 19.55
C ASN A 305 14.90 6.01 20.20
N GLY A 306 13.61 5.91 20.64
CA GLY A 306 12.94 6.95 21.43
C GLY A 306 12.04 7.88 20.61
N GLU A 307 11.88 7.68 19.32
CA GLU A 307 10.92 8.45 18.53
C GLU A 307 9.49 8.00 18.83
N THR A 308 8.53 8.92 18.67
CA THR A 308 7.09 8.61 18.75
C THR A 308 6.38 8.85 17.42
N ILE A 309 5.39 8.01 17.12
CA ILE A 309 4.60 8.08 15.88
C ILE A 309 3.12 8.08 16.25
N ILE A 310 2.39 9.12 15.86
CA ILE A 310 0.93 9.14 15.94
C ILE A 310 0.37 8.65 14.60
N VAL A 311 -0.39 7.56 14.64
CA VAL A 311 -1.06 6.99 13.46
C VAL A 311 -2.57 7.21 13.58
N THR A 312 -3.19 7.76 12.54
CA THR A 312 -4.63 8.03 12.52
C THR A 312 -5.32 7.28 11.39
N HIS A 313 -6.28 6.43 11.72
CA HIS A 313 -7.18 5.78 10.76
C HIS A 313 -8.55 6.44 10.80
N ASP A 314 -8.97 7.12 9.71
CA ASP A 314 -10.24 7.81 9.59
C ASP A 314 -10.82 7.61 8.18
N VAL A 315 -11.65 6.58 8.04
CA VAL A 315 -12.19 6.16 6.73
C VAL A 315 -13.72 6.07 6.70
N ASN A 316 -14.37 6.39 7.80
CA ASN A 316 -15.82 6.31 7.97
C ASN A 316 -16.48 7.69 8.04
N SER A 317 -15.69 8.76 8.00
CA SER A 317 -16.12 10.16 8.16
C SER A 317 -16.07 10.93 6.83
N PRO A 318 -16.90 12.00 6.66
CA PRO A 318 -16.80 12.87 5.49
C PRO A 318 -15.59 13.78 5.60
N ARG A 319 -14.60 13.60 4.75
CA ARG A 319 -13.36 14.38 4.76
C ARG A 319 -12.65 14.41 3.40
N PRO A 320 -11.76 15.38 3.15
CA PRO A 320 -10.75 15.28 2.10
C PRO A 320 -9.74 14.17 2.41
N TYR A 321 -9.09 13.65 1.36
CA TYR A 321 -7.97 12.71 1.52
C TYR A 321 -6.75 13.40 2.16
N SER A 322 -6.18 12.76 3.17
CA SER A 322 -4.90 13.11 3.77
C SER A 322 -4.21 11.86 4.33
N LEU A 323 -2.89 11.86 4.34
CA LEU A 323 -2.08 10.90 5.10
C LEU A 323 -1.57 11.52 6.41
N GLY A 324 -1.89 12.79 6.67
CA GLY A 324 -1.59 13.50 7.91
C GLY A 324 -0.11 13.59 8.26
N PHE A 325 0.78 13.52 7.26
CA PHE A 325 2.21 13.48 7.53
C PHE A 325 2.71 14.72 8.25
N ARG A 326 3.38 14.48 9.37
CA ARG A 326 4.31 15.39 10.03
C ARG A 326 5.61 14.65 10.30
N VAL A 327 6.74 15.27 9.98
CA VAL A 327 8.09 14.76 10.22
C VAL A 327 8.83 15.82 11.01
N GLN A 328 9.27 15.52 12.22
CA GLN A 328 9.84 16.47 13.15
C GLN A 328 11.13 15.93 13.78
N GLY A 329 12.14 16.78 13.79
CA GLY A 329 13.42 16.55 14.46
C GLY A 329 13.86 17.76 15.25
N SER A 330 15.11 17.75 15.72
CA SER A 330 15.70 18.79 16.58
C SER A 330 15.91 20.14 15.87
N ASN A 331 16.01 20.15 14.53
CA ASN A 331 16.28 21.35 13.72
C ASN A 331 15.09 21.84 12.91
N GLY A 332 13.93 21.16 12.96
CA GLY A 332 12.78 21.61 12.19
C GLY A 332 11.73 20.56 12.00
N LEU A 333 10.71 20.91 11.22
CA LEU A 333 9.60 20.02 10.92
C LEU A 333 8.96 20.33 9.57
N TRP A 334 8.44 19.29 8.94
CA TRP A 334 7.57 19.36 7.78
C TRP A 334 6.17 18.87 8.13
N GLU A 335 5.16 19.52 7.59
CA GLU A 335 3.75 19.12 7.74
C GLU A 335 3.05 19.17 6.39
N LYS A 336 2.53 18.01 5.96
CA LYS A 336 1.85 17.89 4.66
C LYS A 336 0.50 18.59 4.61
N ASP A 337 -0.27 18.52 5.69
CA ASP A 337 -1.53 19.25 5.78
C ASP A 337 -1.21 20.74 5.98
N GLY A 338 -1.38 21.52 4.90
CA GLY A 338 -0.98 22.90 4.84
C GLY A 338 0.29 23.17 4.02
N ASP A 339 0.96 22.12 3.50
CA ASP A 339 2.16 22.21 2.64
C ASP A 339 3.25 23.14 3.21
N ARG A 340 3.60 22.96 4.48
CA ARG A 340 4.44 23.91 5.24
C ARG A 340 5.63 23.21 5.91
N ILE A 341 6.68 23.99 6.13
CA ILE A 341 7.93 23.55 6.71
C ILE A 341 8.53 24.66 7.59
N TYR A 342 9.31 24.27 8.60
CA TYR A 342 10.17 25.17 9.37
C TYR A 342 11.54 24.51 9.55
N ILE A 343 12.60 25.24 9.22
CA ILE A 343 13.98 24.82 9.46
C ILE A 343 14.69 25.91 10.25
N GLU A 344 15.23 25.57 11.40
CA GLU A 344 15.94 26.50 12.26
C GLU A 344 17.15 27.13 11.54
N GLY A 345 17.30 28.43 11.68
CA GLY A 345 18.37 29.22 11.03
C GLY A 345 18.11 29.53 9.54
N GLU A 346 17.14 28.89 8.89
CA GLU A 346 16.75 29.15 7.49
C GLU A 346 15.37 29.80 7.38
N SER A 347 14.40 29.32 8.15
CA SER A 347 13.07 29.91 8.23
C SER A 347 13.07 31.11 9.18
N LYS A 348 12.20 32.09 8.92
CA LYS A 348 12.02 33.21 9.86
C LYS A 348 11.49 32.70 11.19
N PRO A 349 12.01 33.17 12.34
CA PRO A 349 11.54 32.73 13.64
C PRO A 349 10.01 32.81 13.79
N HIS A 350 9.39 31.72 14.27
CA HIS A 350 7.94 31.60 14.49
C HIS A 350 7.06 31.70 13.23
N GLN A 351 7.63 31.53 12.03
CA GLN A 351 6.86 31.59 10.78
C GLN A 351 7.08 30.33 9.96
N TRP A 352 5.99 29.81 9.42
CA TRP A 352 6.03 28.70 8.48
C TRP A 352 6.49 29.19 7.09
N ASP A 353 7.31 28.40 6.45
CA ASP A 353 7.58 28.51 5.02
C ASP A 353 6.67 27.56 4.24
N GLU A 354 6.43 27.86 2.96
CA GLU A 354 5.87 26.90 2.02
C GLU A 354 6.89 25.78 1.72
N SER A 355 6.43 24.52 1.75
CA SER A 355 7.34 23.37 1.61
C SER A 355 7.86 23.15 0.18
N ASN A 356 7.18 23.65 -0.86
CA ASN A 356 7.46 23.33 -2.26
C ASN A 356 8.94 23.58 -2.66
N LYS A 357 9.50 24.75 -2.32
CA LYS A 357 10.90 25.07 -2.63
C LYS A 357 11.91 24.08 -2.00
N TRP A 358 11.55 23.55 -0.82
CA TRP A 358 12.37 22.57 -0.12
C TRP A 358 12.25 21.19 -0.76
N LEU A 359 11.03 20.78 -1.09
CA LEU A 359 10.75 19.52 -1.76
C LEU A 359 11.40 19.46 -3.15
N GLU A 360 11.43 20.58 -3.89
CA GLU A 360 12.14 20.70 -5.16
C GLU A 360 13.66 20.62 -4.97
N LYS A 361 14.23 21.35 -3.99
CA LYS A 361 15.67 21.33 -3.68
C LYS A 361 16.17 19.93 -3.30
N TYR A 362 15.34 19.16 -2.59
CA TYR A 362 15.66 17.82 -2.10
C TYR A 362 14.93 16.72 -2.88
N ASP A 363 14.45 17.00 -4.08
CA ASP A 363 13.75 16.00 -4.90
C ASP A 363 14.60 14.75 -5.04
N HIS A 364 13.93 13.60 -4.89
CA HIS A 364 14.65 12.33 -4.82
C HIS A 364 15.20 11.92 -6.19
N PRO A 365 16.44 11.39 -6.29
CA PRO A 365 17.05 10.97 -7.54
C PRO A 365 16.19 10.03 -8.40
N LEU A 366 15.40 9.15 -7.81
CA LEU A 366 14.44 8.30 -8.53
C LEU A 366 13.42 9.14 -9.31
N TRP A 367 12.86 10.19 -8.69
CA TRP A 367 11.90 11.06 -9.37
C TRP A 367 12.56 11.95 -10.41
N GLN A 368 13.76 12.43 -10.15
CA GLN A 368 14.52 13.18 -11.12
C GLN A 368 14.82 12.33 -12.38
N LYS A 369 15.16 11.06 -12.20
CA LYS A 369 15.52 10.15 -13.28
C LYS A 369 14.32 9.57 -14.04
N TYR A 370 13.26 9.19 -13.33
CA TYR A 370 12.16 8.39 -13.87
C TYR A 370 10.79 9.08 -13.80
N GLY A 371 10.70 10.32 -13.29
CA GLY A 371 9.43 11.00 -13.06
C GLY A 371 8.58 11.18 -14.33
N GLU A 372 9.20 11.43 -15.47
CA GLU A 372 8.48 11.53 -16.76
C GLU A 372 7.84 10.19 -17.14
N MET A 373 8.57 9.08 -16.93
CA MET A 373 8.09 7.72 -17.20
C MET A 373 6.97 7.30 -16.26
N ALA A 374 6.97 7.82 -15.03
CA ALA A 374 5.95 7.56 -14.03
C ALA A 374 4.63 8.31 -14.29
N THR A 375 4.63 9.29 -15.19
CA THR A 375 3.44 10.09 -15.54
C THR A 375 2.36 9.18 -16.13
N GLY A 376 1.16 9.18 -15.48
CA GLY A 376 0.03 8.36 -15.93
C GLY A 376 0.00 6.93 -15.39
N ALA A 377 1.03 6.49 -14.66
CA ALA A 377 1.12 5.13 -14.13
C ALA A 377 0.15 4.80 -12.96
N GLY A 378 -0.68 5.74 -12.55
CA GLY A 378 -1.61 5.60 -11.43
C GLY A 378 -1.07 6.20 -10.12
N HIS A 379 -2.00 6.60 -9.24
CA HIS A 379 -1.68 7.21 -7.94
C HIS A 379 -0.58 8.29 -7.99
N GLY A 380 -0.62 9.15 -9.02
CA GLY A 380 0.39 10.20 -9.19
C GLY A 380 1.79 9.70 -9.58
N GLY A 381 1.90 8.49 -10.13
CA GLY A 381 3.16 7.88 -10.56
C GLY A 381 3.76 6.87 -9.56
N MET A 382 3.28 6.82 -8.34
CA MET A 382 3.81 5.91 -7.29
C MET A 382 3.80 4.45 -7.72
N ASP A 383 2.78 4.02 -8.48
CA ASP A 383 2.63 2.63 -8.92
C ASP A 383 3.74 2.20 -9.90
N PHE A 384 4.29 3.13 -10.68
CA PHE A 384 5.45 2.85 -11.51
C PHE A 384 6.66 2.43 -10.66
N PHE A 385 6.97 3.20 -9.62
CA PHE A 385 8.18 2.97 -8.81
C PHE A 385 8.08 1.69 -7.99
N VAL A 386 6.95 1.41 -7.34
CA VAL A 386 6.79 0.19 -6.52
C VAL A 386 6.89 -1.07 -7.38
N LEU A 387 6.28 -1.05 -8.59
CA LEU A 387 6.37 -2.18 -9.51
C LEU A 387 7.76 -2.31 -10.12
N ASN A 388 8.45 -1.20 -10.36
CA ASN A 388 9.82 -1.22 -10.83
C ASN A 388 10.75 -1.87 -9.81
N ALA A 389 10.64 -1.48 -8.53
CA ALA A 389 11.38 -2.08 -7.44
C ALA A 389 11.10 -3.60 -7.33
N PHE A 390 9.84 -4.01 -7.43
CA PHE A 390 9.46 -5.42 -7.44
C PHE A 390 10.09 -6.19 -8.61
N VAL A 391 9.93 -5.68 -9.83
CA VAL A 391 10.43 -6.36 -11.04
C VAL A 391 11.94 -6.49 -11.01
N GLU A 392 12.67 -5.42 -10.67
CA GLU A 392 14.14 -5.46 -10.65
C GLU A 392 14.68 -6.38 -9.53
N SER A 393 14.05 -6.36 -8.35
CA SER A 393 14.43 -7.28 -7.27
C SER A 393 14.14 -8.74 -7.64
N ALA A 394 12.99 -9.01 -8.26
CA ALA A 394 12.64 -10.37 -8.69
C ALA A 394 13.54 -10.89 -9.82
N LYS A 395 13.90 -10.06 -10.80
CA LYS A 395 14.83 -10.43 -11.90
C LYS A 395 16.21 -10.82 -11.36
N GLN A 396 16.67 -10.14 -10.33
CA GLN A 396 17.97 -10.38 -9.71
C GLN A 396 17.91 -11.42 -8.60
N ASN A 397 16.70 -11.81 -8.18
CA ASN A 397 16.45 -12.68 -7.02
C ASN A 397 17.16 -12.19 -5.75
N ILE A 398 17.02 -10.89 -5.46
CA ILE A 398 17.59 -10.22 -4.28
C ILE A 398 16.50 -9.77 -3.33
N ALA A 399 16.89 -9.48 -2.08
CA ALA A 399 15.98 -8.91 -1.10
C ALA A 399 15.38 -7.59 -1.61
N PRO A 400 14.04 -7.42 -1.57
CA PRO A 400 13.38 -6.19 -2.03
C PRO A 400 13.59 -5.04 -1.03
N PRO A 401 13.31 -3.81 -1.44
CA PRO A 401 13.33 -2.66 -0.54
C PRO A 401 12.39 -2.81 0.68
N MET A 402 11.22 -3.40 0.48
CA MET A 402 10.19 -3.63 1.50
C MET A 402 9.93 -5.13 1.63
N ASP A 403 10.62 -5.78 2.53
CA ASP A 403 10.68 -7.24 2.64
C ASP A 403 9.64 -7.83 3.63
N ALA A 404 9.78 -9.11 3.93
CA ALA A 404 8.88 -9.83 4.83
C ALA A 404 8.83 -9.23 6.24
N TYR A 405 9.95 -8.72 6.75
CA TYR A 405 10.00 -8.12 8.08
C TYR A 405 9.26 -6.78 8.12
N ASP A 406 9.35 -5.99 7.05
CA ASP A 406 8.62 -4.73 6.91
C ASP A 406 7.12 -5.00 6.76
N ALA A 407 6.75 -5.96 5.93
CA ALA A 407 5.38 -6.41 5.76
C ALA A 407 4.76 -6.86 7.10
N ALA A 408 5.50 -7.63 7.91
CA ALA A 408 5.05 -8.09 9.22
C ALA A 408 4.93 -6.93 10.22
N ALA A 409 5.96 -6.10 10.37
CA ALA A 409 5.96 -5.00 11.34
C ALA A 409 4.87 -3.96 11.07
N TRP A 410 4.64 -3.60 9.79
CA TRP A 410 3.61 -2.63 9.44
C TRP A 410 2.20 -3.21 9.55
N SER A 411 2.00 -4.47 9.17
CA SER A 411 0.69 -5.14 9.29
C SER A 411 0.31 -5.46 10.73
N ALA A 412 1.28 -5.66 11.63
CA ALA A 412 1.06 -5.96 13.05
C ALA A 412 0.33 -4.82 13.80
N ILE A 413 0.37 -3.59 13.28
CA ILE A 413 -0.37 -2.46 13.85
C ILE A 413 -1.87 -2.76 13.89
N THR A 414 -2.41 -3.45 12.89
CA THR A 414 -3.84 -3.81 12.85
C THR A 414 -4.26 -4.65 14.08
N PRO A 415 -3.72 -5.85 14.33
CA PRO A 415 -4.12 -6.65 15.49
C PRO A 415 -3.68 -6.04 16.83
N LEU A 416 -2.55 -5.34 16.88
CA LEU A 416 -2.10 -4.70 18.13
C LEU A 416 -2.96 -3.49 18.50
N SER A 417 -3.40 -2.69 17.52
CA SER A 417 -4.34 -1.60 17.79
C SER A 417 -5.69 -2.13 18.27
N GLU A 418 -6.18 -3.22 17.68
CA GLU A 418 -7.42 -3.90 18.13
C GLU A 418 -7.30 -4.35 19.58
N LEU A 419 -6.21 -5.04 19.91
CA LEU A 419 -5.96 -5.56 21.27
C LEU A 419 -5.83 -4.41 22.29
N SER A 420 -5.13 -3.33 21.95
CA SER A 420 -5.01 -2.16 22.83
C SER A 420 -6.39 -1.52 23.09
N ILE A 421 -7.21 -1.34 22.05
CA ILE A 421 -8.57 -0.79 22.20
C ILE A 421 -9.45 -1.70 23.06
N GLU A 422 -9.40 -3.01 22.87
CA GLU A 422 -10.16 -3.99 23.64
C GLU A 422 -9.76 -3.98 25.12
N ASN A 423 -8.51 -3.65 25.43
CA ASN A 423 -7.96 -3.50 26.78
C ASN A 423 -7.92 -2.04 27.26
N ASN A 424 -8.86 -1.19 26.81
CA ASN A 424 -9.01 0.20 27.27
C ASN A 424 -7.78 1.10 27.06
N GLY A 425 -6.99 0.83 26.04
CA GLY A 425 -5.80 1.60 25.70
C GLY A 425 -4.53 1.11 26.39
N GLU A 426 -4.49 -0.11 26.90
CA GLU A 426 -3.26 -0.68 27.44
C GLU A 426 -2.19 -0.81 26.35
N PRO A 427 -0.92 -0.47 26.64
CA PRO A 427 0.19 -0.67 25.73
C PRO A 427 0.33 -2.12 25.31
N GLN A 428 0.58 -2.34 24.02
CA GLN A 428 0.86 -3.66 23.46
C GLN A 428 2.27 -3.67 22.88
N ASP A 429 3.06 -4.69 23.23
CA ASP A 429 4.41 -4.85 22.73
C ASP A 429 4.43 -5.31 21.26
N PHE A 430 5.28 -4.70 20.45
CA PHE A 430 5.56 -5.21 19.11
C PHE A 430 6.47 -6.43 19.17
N PRO A 431 6.10 -7.55 18.51
CA PRO A 431 7.03 -8.65 18.30
C PRO A 431 8.26 -8.19 17.53
N ASP A 432 9.44 -8.67 17.91
CA ASP A 432 10.63 -8.51 17.11
C ASP A 432 10.66 -9.57 16.00
N PHE A 433 10.09 -9.24 14.86
CA PHE A 433 10.04 -10.13 13.70
C PHE A 433 11.41 -10.47 13.13
N THR A 434 12.45 -9.67 13.45
CA THR A 434 13.82 -9.88 13.00
C THR A 434 14.65 -10.75 13.95
N ARG A 435 14.10 -11.12 15.11
CA ARG A 435 14.79 -11.89 16.18
C ARG A 435 16.14 -11.29 16.57
N GLY A 436 16.17 -9.97 16.77
CA GLY A 436 17.39 -9.23 17.13
C GLY A 436 18.27 -8.84 15.96
N ASN A 437 17.98 -9.31 14.74
CA ASN A 437 18.81 -8.97 13.58
C ASN A 437 18.65 -7.53 13.10
N TRP A 438 17.61 -6.79 13.55
CA TRP A 438 17.40 -5.38 13.19
C TRP A 438 18.65 -4.51 13.46
N VAL A 439 19.44 -4.82 14.48
CA VAL A 439 20.69 -4.08 14.81
C VAL A 439 21.79 -4.22 13.76
N LYS A 440 21.76 -5.27 12.93
CA LYS A 440 22.81 -5.58 11.93
C LYS A 440 22.34 -5.38 10.51
N ARG A 441 21.03 -5.25 10.28
CA ARG A 441 20.49 -5.08 8.94
C ARG A 441 20.87 -3.69 8.41
N LYS A 442 21.21 -3.64 7.13
CA LYS A 442 21.60 -2.40 6.45
C LYS A 442 20.40 -1.47 6.31
N PRO A 443 20.61 -0.15 6.39
CA PRO A 443 19.58 0.84 6.07
C PRO A 443 18.95 0.60 4.69
N TYR A 444 17.76 1.14 4.48
CA TYR A 444 17.05 1.02 3.21
C TYR A 444 17.90 1.52 2.04
N ASN A 445 17.94 0.71 0.97
CA ASN A 445 18.74 1.01 -0.23
C ASN A 445 18.00 1.93 -1.24
N TRP A 446 16.83 2.43 -0.92
CA TRP A 446 15.97 3.19 -1.84
C TRP A 446 16.56 4.51 -2.33
N ILE A 447 17.61 4.96 -1.64
CA ILE A 447 18.30 6.22 -1.92
C ILE A 447 19.32 6.06 -3.05
N LYS A 448 19.60 4.86 -3.50
CA LYS A 448 20.47 4.65 -4.66
C LYS A 448 19.70 4.97 -5.94
N ASN A 449 20.37 5.67 -6.86
CA ASN A 449 19.84 6.17 -8.13
C ASN A 449 19.37 5.07 -9.10
N ASP A 450 19.57 3.81 -8.75
CA ASP A 450 19.21 2.63 -9.55
C ASP A 450 18.61 1.54 -8.66
N TYR A 451 17.62 0.84 -9.21
CA TYR A 451 17.04 -0.37 -8.63
C TYR A 451 18.01 -1.54 -8.77
#